data_f15f8a5692ac672d41af9791f4fd18c0
#
_entry.id   f15f8a5692ac672d41af9791f4fd18c0
#
_cell.length_a   1.000
_cell.length_b   1.000
_cell.length_c   1.000
_cell.angle_alpha   90.00
_cell.angle_beta   90.00
_cell.angle_gamma   90.00
#
_symmetry.space_group_name_H-M   'P 1'
#
loop_
_entity.id
_entity.type
_entity.pdbx_description
1 polymer ?
#
loop_
_entity_poly.entity_id
_entity_poly.type
_entity_poly.pdbx_seq_one_letter_code
_entity_poly.pdbx_strand_id
1 'polypeptide(L)'
;MRILGIDPGLRTTGFGVVDLDGQKLRYIASGTIRTDKVEQGLLPQRLKVLYDGIHEVIARYEPQSSAVEIVFVNVNPQATLLLGQARGACLTALVSCNLPVAEYTALQMKKAVAGHGKAQKAQVQ
;
A
#
# COMPACT_ATOMS: atom_id res chain seq x y z
N MET A 1 -15.54 -2.05 8.29
CA MET A 1 -14.90 -1.13 7.34
C MET A 1 -13.79 -1.84 6.60
N ARG A 2 -13.79 -1.76 5.29
CA ARG A 2 -12.73 -2.38 4.48
C ARG A 2 -11.64 -1.38 4.18
N ILE A 3 -10.40 -1.79 4.44
CA ILE A 3 -9.23 -0.91 4.35
C ILE A 3 -8.22 -1.52 3.38
N LEU A 4 -7.73 -0.70 2.46
CA LEU A 4 -6.65 -1.05 1.55
C LEU A 4 -5.35 -0.45 2.08
N GLY A 5 -4.39 -1.32 2.38
CA GLY A 5 -3.05 -0.89 2.80
C GLY A 5 -2.07 -0.99 1.63
N ILE A 6 -1.23 0.00 1.48
CA ILE A 6 -0.24 0.07 0.40
C ILE A 6 1.15 0.23 1.00
N ASP A 7 2.07 -0.61 0.53
CA ASP A 7 3.50 -0.52 0.83
C ASP A 7 4.24 -0.21 -0.47
N PRO A 8 4.51 1.08 -0.76
CA PRO A 8 5.15 1.46 -2.02
C PRO A 8 6.58 0.93 -2.12
N GLY A 9 6.93 0.47 -3.31
CA GLY A 9 8.27 -0.03 -3.60
C GLY A 9 8.73 0.38 -4.99
N LEU A 10 10.03 0.26 -5.22
CA LEU A 10 10.65 0.65 -6.48
C LEU A 10 10.28 -0.28 -7.63
N ARG A 11 10.25 -1.57 -7.38
CA ARG A 11 9.96 -2.59 -8.40
C ARG A 11 8.64 -3.27 -8.18
N THR A 12 8.24 -3.34 -6.92
CA THR A 12 7.05 -4.04 -6.50
C THR A 12 6.39 -3.24 -5.40
N THR A 13 5.11 -2.98 -5.56
CA THR A 13 4.31 -2.34 -4.52
C THR A 13 3.42 -3.40 -3.92
N GLY A 14 3.49 -3.55 -2.60
CA GLY A 14 2.66 -4.49 -1.88
C GLY A 14 1.31 -3.88 -1.52
N PHE A 15 0.27 -4.70 -1.51
CA PHE A 15 -1.02 -4.27 -1.00
C PHE A 15 -1.65 -5.36 -0.14
N GLY A 16 -2.49 -4.92 0.79
CA GLY A 16 -3.30 -5.81 1.60
C GLY A 16 -4.68 -5.21 1.79
N VAL A 17 -5.69 -6.08 1.82
CA VAL A 17 -7.07 -5.69 2.05
C VAL A 17 -7.55 -6.41 3.29
N VAL A 18 -8.06 -5.65 4.24
CA VAL A 18 -8.58 -6.19 5.49
C VAL A 18 -9.94 -5.59 5.79
N ASP A 19 -10.76 -6.34 6.51
CA ASP A 19 -11.97 -5.80 7.11
C ASP A 19 -11.73 -5.58 8.59
N LEU A 20 -12.02 -4.37 9.03
CA LEU A 20 -11.98 -4.01 10.44
C LEU A 20 -13.42 -3.96 10.95
N ASP A 21 -13.76 -4.88 11.85
CA ASP A 21 -15.09 -4.96 12.45
C ASP A 21 -14.93 -4.82 13.95
N GLY A 22 -15.18 -3.61 14.45
CA GLY A 22 -14.86 -3.29 15.82
C GLY A 22 -13.36 -3.36 16.04
N GLN A 23 -12.92 -4.30 16.88
CA GLN A 23 -11.50 -4.55 17.12
C GLN A 23 -10.98 -5.77 16.38
N LYS A 24 -11.84 -6.43 15.60
CA LYS A 24 -11.43 -7.60 14.85
C LYS A 24 -10.93 -7.21 13.48
N LEU A 25 -9.78 -7.75 13.12
CA LEU A 25 -9.17 -7.54 11.83
C LEU A 25 -9.25 -8.85 11.04
N ARG A 26 -9.92 -8.82 9.91
CA ARG A 26 -10.07 -10.00 9.06
C ARG A 26 -9.34 -9.81 7.75
N TYR A 27 -8.47 -10.75 7.42
CA TYR A 27 -7.75 -10.77 6.16
C TYR A 27 -8.73 -11.05 5.01
N ILE A 28 -8.66 -10.24 3.95
CA ILE A 28 -9.44 -10.42 2.74
C ILE A 28 -8.54 -10.88 1.60
N ALA A 29 -7.50 -10.11 1.32
CA ALA A 29 -6.60 -10.39 0.20
C ALA A 29 -5.28 -9.66 0.38
N SER A 30 -4.28 -10.11 -0.37
CA SER A 30 -3.02 -9.39 -0.48
C SER A 30 -2.37 -9.76 -1.81
N GLY A 31 -1.41 -8.96 -2.23
CA GLY A 31 -0.70 -9.21 -3.45
C GLY A 31 0.32 -8.12 -3.72
N THR A 32 0.80 -8.11 -4.95
CA THR A 32 1.79 -7.15 -5.39
C THR A 32 1.40 -6.58 -6.75
N ILE A 33 1.79 -5.33 -6.97
CA ILE A 33 1.74 -4.69 -8.28
C ILE A 33 3.19 -4.56 -8.73
N ARG A 34 3.53 -5.24 -9.81
CA ARG A 34 4.92 -5.29 -10.29
C ARG A 34 5.08 -4.36 -11.48
N THR A 35 6.10 -3.51 -11.38
CA THR A 35 6.47 -2.58 -12.46
C THR A 35 7.78 -3.00 -13.13
N ASP A 36 8.41 -4.06 -12.66
CA ASP A 36 9.72 -4.48 -13.14
C ASP A 36 9.70 -5.07 -14.56
N LYS A 37 8.52 -5.38 -15.08
CA LYS A 37 8.38 -5.84 -16.47
C LYS A 37 8.50 -4.72 -17.48
N VAL A 38 8.36 -3.46 -17.05
CA VAL A 38 8.55 -2.30 -17.90
C VAL A 38 10.03 -1.95 -17.90
N GLU A 39 10.58 -1.58 -19.04
CA GLU A 39 11.98 -1.21 -19.15
C GLU A 39 12.36 -0.15 -18.14
N GLN A 40 13.57 -0.28 -17.59
CA GLN A 40 14.04 0.55 -16.49
C GLN A 40 14.06 2.04 -16.83
N GLY A 41 14.31 2.41 -18.09
CA GLY A 41 14.33 3.81 -18.53
C GLY A 41 12.96 4.42 -18.75
N LEU A 42 11.89 3.65 -18.63
CA LEU A 42 10.52 4.11 -18.90
C LEU A 42 9.76 4.38 -17.63
N LEU A 43 10.26 5.31 -16.82
CA LEU A 43 9.66 5.64 -15.52
C LEU A 43 8.19 6.06 -15.63
N PRO A 44 7.79 6.97 -16.54
CA PRO A 44 6.38 7.36 -16.63
C PRO A 44 5.46 6.15 -16.86
N GLN A 45 5.87 5.23 -17.72
CA GLN A 45 5.10 4.02 -18.00
C GLN A 45 5.02 3.11 -16.79
N ARG A 46 6.10 3.01 -16.02
CA ARG A 46 6.11 2.23 -14.78
C ARG A 46 5.15 2.82 -13.74
N LEU A 47 5.13 4.14 -13.63
CA LEU A 47 4.20 4.81 -12.72
C LEU A 47 2.75 4.59 -13.15
N LYS A 48 2.49 4.57 -14.47
CA LYS A 48 1.15 4.28 -14.96
C LYS A 48 0.71 2.85 -14.63
N VAL A 49 1.60 1.88 -14.75
CA VAL A 49 1.30 0.50 -14.37
C VAL A 49 0.89 0.43 -12.90
N LEU A 50 1.61 1.15 -12.05
CA LEU A 50 1.31 1.19 -10.63
C LEU A 50 -0.05 1.86 -10.37
N TYR A 51 -0.29 3.00 -10.99
CA TYR A 51 -1.54 3.74 -10.88
C TYR A 51 -2.72 2.85 -11.30
N ASP A 52 -2.63 2.23 -12.48
CA ASP A 52 -3.68 1.37 -13.01
C ASP A 52 -3.90 0.14 -12.13
N GLY A 53 -2.82 -0.43 -11.61
CA GLY A 53 -2.90 -1.59 -10.72
C GLY A 53 -3.66 -1.28 -9.43
N ILE A 54 -3.44 -0.12 -8.86
CA ILE A 54 -4.18 0.29 -7.66
C ILE A 54 -5.65 0.48 -8.00
N HIS A 55 -5.97 1.09 -9.14
CA HIS A 55 -7.37 1.22 -9.59
C HIS A 55 -8.04 -0.14 -9.73
N GLU A 56 -7.35 -1.13 -10.26
CA GLU A 56 -7.89 -2.48 -10.40
C GLU A 56 -8.18 -3.11 -9.03
N VAL A 57 -7.28 -2.94 -8.08
CA VAL A 57 -7.47 -3.46 -6.73
C VAL A 57 -8.67 -2.79 -6.07
N ILE A 58 -8.80 -1.49 -6.21
CA ILE A 58 -9.94 -0.75 -5.66
C ILE A 58 -11.25 -1.21 -6.28
N ALA A 59 -11.28 -1.38 -7.60
CA ALA A 59 -12.48 -1.84 -8.29
C ALA A 59 -12.89 -3.26 -7.84
N ARG A 60 -11.91 -4.12 -7.59
CA ARG A 60 -12.17 -5.51 -7.21
C ARG A 60 -12.64 -5.66 -5.77
N TYR A 61 -12.03 -4.96 -4.83
CA TYR A 61 -12.29 -5.17 -3.41
C TYR A 61 -13.16 -4.09 -2.78
N GLU A 62 -13.35 -2.97 -3.45
CA GLU A 62 -14.22 -1.88 -3.01
C GLU A 62 -13.92 -1.41 -1.58
N PRO A 63 -12.67 -1.03 -1.27
CA PRO A 63 -12.34 -0.55 0.07
C PRO A 63 -13.02 0.78 0.36
N GLN A 64 -13.21 1.07 1.63
CA GLN A 64 -13.83 2.31 2.09
C GLN A 64 -12.81 3.30 2.62
N SER A 65 -11.60 2.84 2.90
CA SER A 65 -10.50 3.67 3.38
C SER A 65 -9.19 3.07 2.93
N SER A 66 -8.12 3.83 3.08
CA SER A 66 -6.80 3.36 2.70
C SER A 66 -5.73 3.86 3.67
N ALA A 67 -4.61 3.15 3.68
CA ALA A 67 -3.44 3.50 4.48
C ALA A 67 -2.20 3.27 3.63
N VAL A 68 -1.26 4.21 3.69
CA VAL A 68 -0.01 4.13 2.95
C VAL A 68 1.14 4.32 3.92
N GLU A 69 2.14 3.44 3.84
CA GLU A 69 3.33 3.55 4.65
C GLU A 69 4.17 4.74 4.20
N ILE A 70 4.63 5.54 5.16
CA ILE A 70 5.60 6.59 4.91
C ILE A 70 6.97 5.94 4.92
N VAL A 71 7.72 6.11 3.83
CA VAL A 71 9.03 5.51 3.68
C VAL A 71 10.10 6.59 3.80
N PHE A 72 11.06 6.32 4.68
CA PHE A 72 12.23 7.16 4.82
C PHE A 72 13.44 6.39 4.33
N VAL A 73 13.98 6.79 3.18
CA VAL A 73 15.17 6.18 2.61
C VAL A 73 16.22 7.27 2.52
N ASN A 74 17.34 7.10 3.20
CA ASN A 74 18.39 8.08 3.25
C ASN A 74 19.74 7.57 2.77
N VAL A 75 19.80 6.34 2.26
CA VAL A 75 21.05 5.68 1.87
C VAL A 75 21.46 6.05 0.45
N ASN A 76 20.48 6.18 -0.45
CA ASN A 76 20.73 6.48 -1.86
C ASN A 76 19.73 7.54 -2.33
N PRO A 77 20.20 8.77 -2.62
CA PRO A 77 19.29 9.84 -3.02
C PRO A 77 18.48 9.53 -4.28
N GLN A 78 19.06 8.85 -5.25
CA GLN A 78 18.37 8.51 -6.48
C GLN A 78 17.25 7.48 -6.20
N ALA A 79 17.53 6.46 -5.41
CA ALA A 79 16.52 5.49 -5.03
C ALA A 79 15.41 6.12 -4.20
N THR A 80 15.76 7.08 -3.33
CA THR A 80 14.78 7.82 -2.53
C THR A 80 13.87 8.63 -3.43
N LEU A 81 14.40 9.28 -4.46
CA LEU A 81 13.60 10.05 -5.41
C LEU A 81 12.63 9.15 -6.18
N LEU A 82 13.12 8.03 -6.69
CA LEU A 82 12.30 7.08 -7.43
C LEU A 82 11.17 6.51 -6.54
N LEU A 83 11.50 6.17 -5.31
CA LEU A 83 10.51 5.68 -4.35
C LEU A 83 9.47 6.74 -4.06
N GLY A 84 9.87 8.00 -3.92
CA GLY A 84 8.95 9.11 -3.73
C GLY A 84 7.99 9.27 -4.89
N GLN A 85 8.47 9.08 -6.12
CA GLN A 85 7.60 9.13 -7.30
C GLN A 85 6.61 7.98 -7.33
N ALA A 86 7.05 6.77 -7.02
CA ALA A 86 6.16 5.62 -6.92
C ALA A 86 5.10 5.84 -5.84
N ARG A 87 5.51 6.36 -4.70
CA ARG A 87 4.60 6.68 -3.61
C ARG A 87 3.58 7.73 -4.04
N GLY A 88 4.02 8.75 -4.78
CA GLY A 88 3.13 9.77 -5.32
C GLY A 88 2.07 9.19 -6.25
N ALA A 89 2.45 8.24 -7.09
CA ALA A 89 1.50 7.55 -7.96
C ALA A 89 0.46 6.78 -7.15
N CYS A 90 0.89 6.11 -6.08
CA CYS A 90 -0.02 5.41 -5.18
C CYS A 90 -1.02 6.37 -4.54
N LEU A 91 -0.53 7.47 -3.97
CA LEU A 91 -1.38 8.45 -3.31
C LEU A 91 -2.40 9.04 -4.27
N THR A 92 -1.94 9.40 -5.48
CA THR A 92 -2.81 9.98 -6.50
C THR A 92 -3.89 9.00 -6.92
N ALA A 93 -3.55 7.73 -7.10
CA ALA A 93 -4.52 6.70 -7.46
C ALA A 93 -5.61 6.56 -6.39
N LEU A 94 -5.21 6.52 -5.12
CA LEU A 94 -6.16 6.39 -4.02
C LEU A 94 -7.11 7.59 -3.94
N VAL A 95 -6.56 8.80 -4.02
CA VAL A 95 -7.36 10.02 -3.94
C VAL A 95 -8.27 10.15 -5.15
N SER A 96 -7.81 9.74 -6.34
CA SER A 96 -8.66 9.80 -7.54
C SER A 96 -9.86 8.87 -7.46
N CYS A 97 -9.81 7.87 -6.60
CA CYS A 97 -10.94 6.98 -6.31
C CYS A 97 -11.76 7.47 -5.10
N ASN A 98 -11.50 8.66 -4.62
CA ASN A 98 -12.20 9.29 -3.49
C ASN A 98 -12.04 8.51 -2.17
N LEU A 99 -10.93 7.81 -2.01
CA LEU A 99 -10.63 7.12 -0.76
C LEU A 99 -9.94 8.05 0.22
N PRO A 100 -10.35 8.07 1.48
CA PRO A 100 -9.54 8.68 2.53
C PRO A 100 -8.20 7.96 2.62
N VAL A 101 -7.12 8.71 2.80
CA VAL A 101 -5.77 8.15 2.87
C VAL A 101 -5.15 8.55 4.21
N ALA A 102 -4.78 7.55 5.00
CA ALA A 102 -3.99 7.75 6.20
C ALA A 102 -2.55 7.35 5.91
N GLU A 103 -1.61 8.09 6.45
CA GLU A 103 -0.19 7.83 6.25
C GLU A 103 0.44 7.42 7.59
N TYR A 104 1.18 6.33 7.57
CA TYR A 104 1.79 5.77 8.77
C TYR A 104 3.27 5.48 8.54
N THR A 105 4.10 5.75 9.56
CA THR A 105 5.47 5.29 9.56
C THR A 105 5.49 3.78 9.79
N ALA A 106 6.61 3.14 9.42
CA ALA A 106 6.80 1.72 9.68
C ALA A 106 6.62 1.40 11.17
N LEU A 107 7.13 2.29 12.03
CA LEU A 107 7.00 2.11 13.48
C LEU A 107 5.54 2.19 13.95
N GLN A 108 4.78 3.16 13.43
CA GLN A 108 3.37 3.29 13.75
C GLN A 108 2.58 2.08 13.30
N MET A 109 2.86 1.57 12.11
CA MET A 109 2.21 0.37 11.60
C MET A 109 2.55 -0.85 12.44
N LYS A 110 3.80 -0.99 12.85
CA LYS A 110 4.21 -2.09 13.73
C LYS A 110 3.48 -2.05 15.07
N LYS A 111 3.33 -0.87 15.64
CA LYS A 111 2.60 -0.72 16.90
C LYS A 111 1.12 -1.10 16.76
N ALA A 112 0.49 -0.66 15.67
CA ALA A 112 -0.91 -0.97 15.41
C ALA A 112 -1.10 -2.47 15.21
N VAL A 113 -0.23 -3.10 14.42
CA VAL A 113 -0.28 -4.53 14.15
C VAL A 113 -0.01 -5.34 15.42
N ALA A 114 0.96 -4.89 16.23
CA ALA A 114 1.26 -5.58 17.49
C ALA A 114 0.06 -5.57 18.45
N GLY A 115 -0.67 -4.44 18.51
CA GLY A 115 -1.87 -4.35 19.31
C GLY A 115 -2.95 -5.34 18.86
N HIS A 116 -3.16 -5.44 17.57
CA HIS A 116 -4.08 -6.42 17.01
C HIS A 116 -3.51 -7.84 17.08
N GLY A 117 -2.19 -7.99 16.88
CA GLY A 117 -1.53 -9.27 16.90
C GLY A 117 -1.68 -10.01 18.21
N LYS A 118 -1.66 -9.29 19.33
CA LYS A 118 -1.86 -9.89 20.64
C LYS A 118 -3.25 -10.51 20.77
N ALA A 119 -4.25 -9.88 20.20
CA ALA A 119 -5.61 -10.37 20.27
C ALA A 119 -5.88 -11.51 19.28
N GLN A 120 -5.17 -11.55 18.16
CA GLN A 120 -5.46 -12.47 17.06
C GLN A 120 -4.37 -13.48 16.76
N LYS A 121 -3.32 -13.47 17.54
CA LYS A 121 -2.15 -14.32 17.28
C LYS A 121 -2.50 -15.80 17.16
N ALA A 122 -3.43 -16.26 17.96
CA ALA A 122 -3.88 -17.65 17.93
C ALA A 122 -4.83 -17.94 16.75
N GLN A 123 -5.42 -16.92 16.15
CA GLN A 123 -6.38 -17.08 15.05
C GLN A 123 -5.71 -17.05 13.68
N VAL A 124 -4.67 -16.28 13.55
CA VAL A 124 -4.08 -15.98 12.24
C VAL A 124 -2.89 -16.87 11.95
N GLN A 125 -2.20 -17.29 12.96
CA GLN A 125 -1.08 -18.19 12.82
C GLN A 125 -1.48 -19.62 13.08
#